data_e74353ef459c2e6b6a3ae32247ea14d4
#
_entry.id   e74353ef459c2e6b6a3ae32247ea14d4
#
_cell.length_a   1.000
_cell.length_b   1.000
_cell.length_c   1.000
_cell.angle_alpha   90.00
_cell.angle_beta   90.00
_cell.angle_gamma   90.00
#
_symmetry.space_group_name_H-M   'P 1'
#
loop_
_entity.id
_entity.type
_entity.pdbx_description
1 polymer ?
#
loop_
_entity_poly.entity_id
_entity_poly.type
_entity_poly.pdbx_seq_one_letter_code
_entity_poly.pdbx_strand_id
1 'polypeptide(L)'
;EKDGLVWTNATGHYDEDAVQICMIAAKLSEFGVEARHLRSFRVVANRESGLVEQIATPYSQPRDRDAKARSQQTVRELASLFVQMHAALLRAELIRSGSG
;
A
#
# COMPACT_ATOMS: atom_id res chain seq x y z
N GLU A 1 9.78 4.15 10.08
CA GLU A 1 9.59 5.22 11.04
C GLU A 1 10.53 6.38 10.80
N LYS A 2 11.81 6.09 10.73
CA LYS A 2 12.83 7.10 10.48
C LYS A 2 12.54 7.91 9.21
N ASP A 3 12.07 7.25 8.19
CA ASP A 3 11.82 7.89 6.90
C ASP A 3 10.33 8.08 6.61
N GLY A 4 9.49 7.93 7.63
CA GLY A 4 8.06 8.06 7.45
C GLY A 4 7.42 6.89 6.74
N LEU A 5 8.14 5.78 6.60
CA LEU A 5 7.61 4.60 5.93
C LEU A 5 6.78 3.71 6.84
N VAL A 6 7.20 3.57 8.08
CA VAL A 6 6.53 2.71 9.04
C VAL A 6 6.28 3.43 10.34
N TRP A 7 5.35 2.92 11.12
CA TRP A 7 5.04 3.45 12.44
C TRP A 7 4.68 2.28 13.34
N THR A 8 4.80 2.51 14.65
CA THR A 8 4.49 1.47 15.62
C THR A 8 2.99 1.38 15.83
N ASN A 9 2.54 0.22 16.31
CA ASN A 9 1.16 0.05 16.67
C ASN A 9 0.90 0.66 18.06
N ALA A 10 -0.29 0.46 18.59
CA ALA A 10 -0.70 1.08 19.85
C ALA A 10 0.15 0.66 21.05
N THR A 11 0.83 -0.49 20.98
CA THR A 11 1.67 -0.97 22.07
C THR A 11 3.13 -0.59 21.89
N GLY A 12 3.45 0.15 20.83
CA GLY A 12 4.80 0.55 20.55
C GLY A 12 5.62 -0.47 19.78
N HIS A 13 5.00 -1.52 19.29
CA HIS A 13 5.68 -2.55 18.51
C HIS A 13 5.33 -2.44 17.04
N TYR A 14 6.23 -2.90 16.18
CA TYR A 14 5.96 -2.97 14.75
C TYR A 14 5.12 -4.21 14.47
N ASP A 15 4.18 -4.10 13.54
CA ASP A 15 3.43 -5.27 13.08
C ASP A 15 4.18 -5.95 11.94
N GLU A 16 3.60 -7.03 11.41
CA GLU A 16 4.21 -7.80 10.33
C GLU A 16 4.44 -6.96 9.08
N ASP A 17 3.51 -6.08 8.76
CA ASP A 17 3.64 -5.24 7.58
C ASP A 17 4.80 -4.27 7.73
N ALA A 18 4.96 -3.70 8.92
CA ALA A 18 6.06 -2.79 9.16
C ALA A 18 7.41 -3.49 9.01
N VAL A 19 7.51 -4.72 9.51
CA VAL A 19 8.73 -5.51 9.37
C VAL A 19 9.03 -5.79 7.90
N GLN A 20 8.00 -6.18 7.16
CA GLN A 20 8.17 -6.46 5.73
C GLN A 20 8.59 -5.22 4.97
N ILE A 21 7.99 -4.08 5.27
CA ILE A 21 8.35 -2.81 4.63
C ILE A 21 9.83 -2.51 4.87
N CYS A 22 10.29 -2.69 6.11
CA CYS A 22 11.69 -2.44 6.43
C CYS A 22 12.62 -3.38 5.68
N MET A 23 12.24 -4.64 5.55
CA MET A 23 13.07 -5.61 4.82
C MET A 23 13.17 -5.26 3.34
N ILE A 24 12.04 -4.87 2.74
CA ILE A 24 12.03 -4.48 1.33
C ILE A 24 12.86 -3.20 1.15
N ALA A 25 12.68 -2.23 2.04
CA ALA A 25 13.44 -0.98 1.97
C ALA A 25 14.94 -1.24 2.05
N ALA A 26 15.35 -2.18 2.91
CA ALA A 26 16.76 -2.53 3.03
C ALA A 26 17.29 -3.11 1.73
N LYS A 27 16.52 -3.98 1.09
CA LYS A 27 16.93 -4.54 -0.21
C LYS A 27 17.02 -3.48 -1.27
N LEU A 28 16.07 -2.56 -1.30
CA LEU A 28 16.08 -1.48 -2.27
C LEU A 28 17.30 -0.58 -2.07
N SER A 29 17.68 -0.34 -0.82
CA SER A 29 18.83 0.52 -0.56
C SER A 29 20.13 -0.09 -1.08
N GLU A 30 20.20 -1.41 -1.20
CA GLU A 30 21.37 -2.07 -1.79
C GLU A 30 21.52 -1.70 -3.27
N PHE A 31 20.46 -1.30 -3.92
CA PHE A 31 20.49 -0.86 -5.31
C PHE A 31 20.58 0.66 -5.43
N GLY A 32 20.74 1.37 -4.32
CA GLY A 32 20.89 2.82 -4.34
C GLY A 32 19.60 3.60 -4.20
N VAL A 33 18.50 2.94 -3.82
CA VAL A 33 17.24 3.63 -3.58
C VAL A 33 17.36 4.37 -2.25
N GLU A 34 17.21 5.69 -2.30
CA GLU A 34 17.41 6.53 -1.14
C GLU A 34 16.10 6.80 -0.40
N ALA A 35 16.22 7.35 0.83
CA ALA A 35 15.07 7.67 1.66
C ALA A 35 14.02 8.51 0.94
N ARG A 36 14.46 9.48 0.15
CA ARG A 36 13.52 10.34 -0.59
C ARG A 36 12.68 9.56 -1.58
N HIS A 37 13.25 8.51 -2.17
CA HIS A 37 12.49 7.64 -3.09
C HIS A 37 11.48 6.81 -2.31
N LEU A 38 11.87 6.33 -1.13
CA LEU A 38 10.98 5.53 -0.30
C LEU A 38 9.78 6.36 0.17
N ARG A 39 10.00 7.64 0.45
CA ARG A 39 8.90 8.53 0.82
C ARG A 39 7.88 8.68 -0.30
N SER A 40 8.34 8.63 -1.55
CA SER A 40 7.43 8.66 -2.70
C SER A 40 6.46 7.50 -2.68
N PHE A 41 6.96 6.31 -2.35
CA PHE A 41 6.10 5.13 -2.24
C PHE A 41 5.05 5.34 -1.15
N ARG A 42 5.46 5.94 -0.05
CA ARG A 42 4.54 6.22 1.05
C ARG A 42 3.43 7.19 0.63
N VAL A 43 3.80 8.23 -0.10
CA VAL A 43 2.82 9.22 -0.57
C VAL A 43 1.80 8.57 -1.49
N VAL A 44 2.26 7.73 -2.41
CA VAL A 44 1.36 7.03 -3.33
C VAL A 44 0.44 6.09 -2.56
N ALA A 45 0.98 5.30 -1.65
CA ALA A 45 0.19 4.35 -0.87
C ALA A 45 -0.87 5.07 -0.04
N ASN A 46 -0.51 6.21 0.54
CA ASN A 46 -1.44 6.99 1.33
C ASN A 46 -2.61 7.51 0.49
N ARG A 47 -2.30 7.98 -0.71
CA ARG A 47 -3.31 8.48 -1.64
C ARG A 47 -4.24 7.35 -2.07
N GLU A 48 -3.68 6.19 -2.35
CA GLU A 48 -4.48 5.05 -2.77
C GLU A 48 -5.35 4.51 -1.66
N SER A 49 -4.84 4.52 -0.44
CA SER A 49 -5.61 4.11 0.72
C SER A 49 -6.86 4.99 0.85
N GLY A 50 -6.70 6.29 0.66
CA GLY A 50 -7.84 7.22 0.70
C GLY A 50 -8.85 6.91 -0.37
N LEU A 51 -8.40 6.59 -1.58
CA LEU A 51 -9.29 6.27 -2.68
C LEU A 51 -10.04 4.97 -2.43
N VAL A 52 -9.35 3.95 -1.93
CA VAL A 52 -9.99 2.68 -1.59
C VAL A 52 -11.09 2.90 -0.56
N GLU A 53 -10.79 3.68 0.48
CA GLU A 53 -11.78 3.96 1.52
C GLU A 53 -12.96 4.73 0.97
N GLN A 54 -12.73 5.69 0.09
CA GLN A 54 -13.78 6.47 -0.53
C GLN A 54 -14.73 5.59 -1.34
N ILE A 55 -14.18 4.67 -2.12
CA ILE A 55 -14.98 3.76 -2.93
C ILE A 55 -15.75 2.77 -2.05
N ALA A 56 -15.12 2.31 -0.98
CA ALA A 56 -15.73 1.31 -0.09
C ALA A 56 -16.76 1.90 0.87
N THR A 57 -16.77 3.22 1.09
CA THR A 57 -17.65 3.85 2.04
C THR A 57 -19.13 3.49 1.87
N PRO A 58 -19.70 3.45 0.66
CA PRO A 58 -21.11 3.08 0.51
C PRO A 58 -21.43 1.68 1.07
N TYR A 59 -20.43 0.82 1.14
CA TYR A 59 -20.61 -0.54 1.65
C TYR A 59 -20.49 -0.62 3.17
N SER A 60 -20.06 0.46 3.82
CA SER A 60 -19.87 0.48 5.26
C SER A 60 -21.01 1.17 6.00
N GLN A 61 -22.03 1.61 5.27
CA GLN A 61 -23.17 2.31 5.82
C GLN A 61 -24.18 1.42 6.53
N PRO A 62 -24.20 0.20 6.36
CA PRO A 62 -25.27 -0.61 6.85
C PRO A 62 -25.22 -0.90 8.31
N ARG A 63 -26.31 -1.45 8.72
CA ARG A 63 -26.65 -1.57 10.11
C ARG A 63 -26.47 -2.98 10.65
N ASP A 64 -25.91 -3.89 9.87
CA ASP A 64 -25.76 -5.25 10.33
C ASP A 64 -24.33 -5.75 10.15
N ARG A 65 -24.06 -6.93 10.72
CA ARG A 65 -22.72 -7.49 10.70
C ARG A 65 -22.28 -7.91 9.31
N ASP A 66 -23.21 -8.39 8.53
CA ASP A 66 -22.90 -8.86 7.18
C ASP A 66 -22.44 -7.72 6.31
N ALA A 67 -23.01 -6.55 6.52
CA ALA A 67 -22.63 -5.38 5.76
C ALA A 67 -21.22 -4.93 6.07
N LYS A 68 -20.83 -5.02 7.34
CA LYS A 68 -19.46 -4.68 7.72
C LYS A 68 -18.47 -5.67 7.10
N ALA A 69 -18.83 -6.95 7.11
CA ALA A 69 -17.98 -7.98 6.50
C ALA A 69 -17.85 -7.76 5.01
N ARG A 70 -18.94 -7.37 4.33
CA ARG A 70 -18.89 -7.07 2.89
C ARG A 70 -18.01 -5.86 2.60
N SER A 71 -18.08 -4.85 3.48
CA SER A 71 -17.24 -3.66 3.31
C SER A 71 -15.77 -4.02 3.42
N GLN A 72 -15.42 -4.84 4.41
CA GLN A 72 -14.03 -5.28 4.58
C GLN A 72 -13.56 -6.12 3.40
N GLN A 73 -14.44 -6.97 2.88
CA GLN A 73 -14.11 -7.77 1.70
C GLN A 73 -13.87 -6.87 0.49
N THR A 74 -14.71 -5.84 0.32
CA THR A 74 -14.55 -4.89 -0.78
C THR A 74 -13.20 -4.16 -0.69
N VAL A 75 -12.82 -3.75 0.50
CA VAL A 75 -11.53 -3.08 0.70
C VAL A 75 -10.39 -4.01 0.28
N ARG A 76 -10.44 -5.27 0.69
CA ARG A 76 -9.39 -6.22 0.35
C ARG A 76 -9.30 -6.45 -1.16
N GLU A 77 -10.45 -6.58 -1.81
CA GLU A 77 -10.48 -6.80 -3.25
C GLU A 77 -9.94 -5.58 -4.01
N LEU A 78 -10.34 -4.39 -3.59
CA LEU A 78 -9.85 -3.16 -4.22
C LEU A 78 -8.35 -3.02 -4.02
N ALA A 79 -7.87 -3.26 -2.81
CA ALA A 79 -6.44 -3.15 -2.53
C ALA A 79 -5.63 -4.09 -3.41
N SER A 80 -6.11 -5.32 -3.57
CA SER A 80 -5.44 -6.29 -4.42
C SER A 80 -5.39 -5.84 -5.88
N LEU A 81 -6.49 -5.27 -6.37
CA LEU A 81 -6.55 -4.77 -7.74
C LEU A 81 -5.62 -3.58 -7.93
N PHE A 82 -5.51 -2.70 -6.93
CA PHE A 82 -4.58 -1.57 -7.00
C PHE A 82 -3.14 -2.07 -7.12
N VAL A 83 -2.77 -3.09 -6.34
CA VAL A 83 -1.44 -3.67 -6.44
C VAL A 83 -1.20 -4.25 -7.83
N GLN A 84 -2.18 -4.97 -8.36
CA GLN A 84 -2.08 -5.55 -9.70
C GLN A 84 -1.93 -4.46 -10.77
N MET A 85 -2.69 -3.39 -10.64
CA MET A 85 -2.62 -2.28 -11.58
C MET A 85 -1.23 -1.64 -11.58
N HIS A 86 -0.67 -1.40 -10.38
CA HIS A 86 0.66 -0.82 -10.29
C HIS A 86 1.72 -1.71 -10.89
N ALA A 87 1.63 -3.01 -10.65
CA ALA A 87 2.59 -3.95 -11.21
C ALA A 87 2.52 -3.94 -12.74
N ALA A 88 1.31 -3.92 -13.27
CA ALA A 88 1.11 -3.91 -14.72
C ALA A 88 1.62 -2.61 -15.35
N LEU A 89 1.32 -1.47 -14.72
CA LEU A 89 1.76 -0.18 -15.21
C LEU A 89 3.29 -0.07 -15.17
N LEU A 90 3.90 -0.53 -14.10
CA LEU A 90 5.36 -0.49 -13.99
C LEU A 90 6.01 -1.32 -15.09
N ARG A 91 5.48 -2.54 -15.32
CA ARG A 91 6.01 -3.37 -16.40
C ARG A 91 5.85 -2.71 -17.77
N ALA A 92 4.67 -2.12 -17.99
CA ALA A 92 4.40 -1.46 -19.28
C ALA A 92 5.36 -0.29 -19.49
N GLU A 93 5.62 0.49 -18.46
CA GLU A 93 6.54 1.63 -18.56
C GLU A 93 7.96 1.17 -18.80
N LEU A 94 8.40 0.10 -18.16
CA LEU A 94 9.74 -0.43 -18.36
C LEU A 94 9.92 -0.95 -19.77
N ILE A 95 8.92 -1.62 -20.31
CA ILE A 95 8.96 -2.11 -21.70
C ILE A 95 9.01 -0.93 -22.66
N ARG A 96 8.16 0.07 -22.43
CA ARG A 96 8.10 1.26 -23.27
C ARG A 96 9.43 2.00 -23.28
N SER A 97 10.13 2.04 -22.16
CA SER A 97 11.42 2.72 -22.04
C SER A 97 12.58 1.89 -22.54
N GLY A 98 12.34 0.65 -22.93
CA GLY A 98 13.39 -0.24 -23.38
C GLY A 98 14.17 -0.91 -22.27
N SER A 99 13.68 -0.83 -21.03
CA SER A 99 14.39 -1.39 -19.87
C SER A 99 13.85 -2.75 -19.44
N GLY A 100 12.69 -3.12 -19.93
CA GLY A 100 12.07 -4.36 -19.50
C GLY A 100 12.06 -5.47 -20.49
#